data_954d0decfa89ee4b48df7ea83b14e807
#
_entry.id   954d0decfa89ee4b48df7ea83b14e807
#
_cell.length_a   1.000
_cell.length_b   1.000
_cell.length_c   1.000
_cell.angle_alpha   90.00
_cell.angle_beta   90.00
_cell.angle_gamma   90.00
#
_symmetry.space_group_name_H-M   'P 1'
#
loop_
_entity.id
_entity.type
_entity.pdbx_description
1 polymer ?
#
loop_
_entity_poly.entity_id
_entity_poly.type
_entity_poly.pdbx_seq_one_letter_code
_entity_poly.pdbx_strand_id
1 'polypeptide(L)'
;IHAHDWLVAYAAKSLKDAFHIPIVATIHATEAGRNSGIHDEVQRYINDTEWLLTYEATEVIVNSNYMKNELQRLFGLPFEKINVIPNGVNLTLYNGVERDYEFRRQYAADNEKIILFMGRLVYEKGIQHVIAAMPKILSGYHDAKLIIAGKGGMMDELKEQVQAMGIAQKVYFTGYLNSKQVAKMYKCADVAVF
;
A
#
# COMPACT_ATOMS: atom_id res chain seq x y z
N ILE A 1 3.35 23.47 11.82
CA ILE A 1 3.39 22.03 12.13
C ILE A 1 2.92 21.28 10.89
N HIS A 2 3.63 20.21 10.50
CA HIS A 2 3.14 19.28 9.49
C HIS A 2 2.79 17.96 10.17
N ALA A 3 1.51 17.60 10.17
CA ALA A 3 0.97 16.39 10.79
C ALA A 3 0.60 15.36 9.73
N HIS A 4 0.95 14.09 9.96
CA HIS A 4 0.64 12.99 9.06
C HIS A 4 -0.29 11.99 9.75
N ASP A 5 -1.48 11.82 9.22
CA ASP A 5 -2.54 10.94 9.71
C ASP A 5 -2.94 11.18 11.18
N TRP A 6 -3.90 10.43 11.68
CA TRP A 6 -4.56 10.65 12.96
C TRP A 6 -3.69 10.47 14.20
N LEU A 7 -2.65 9.64 14.13
CA LEU A 7 -1.82 9.28 15.30
C LEU A 7 -1.18 10.48 16.01
N VAL A 8 -0.92 11.58 15.29
CA VAL A 8 -0.29 12.79 15.81
C VAL A 8 -1.28 13.94 16.05
N ALA A 9 -2.57 13.71 15.86
CA ALA A 9 -3.61 14.75 15.90
C ALA A 9 -3.60 15.56 17.21
N TYR A 10 -3.65 14.87 18.34
CA TYR A 10 -3.67 15.54 19.65
C TYR A 10 -2.38 16.29 19.97
N ALA A 11 -1.22 15.74 19.58
CA ALA A 11 0.05 16.40 19.74
C ALA A 11 0.12 17.67 18.87
N ALA A 12 -0.30 17.58 17.61
CA ALA A 12 -0.36 18.72 16.69
C ALA A 12 -1.30 19.82 17.22
N LYS A 13 -2.48 19.43 17.70
CA LYS A 13 -3.43 20.39 18.32
C LYS A 13 -2.84 21.06 19.56
N SER A 14 -2.26 20.31 20.47
CA SER A 14 -1.63 20.85 21.69
C SER A 14 -0.51 21.85 21.36
N LEU A 15 0.32 21.57 20.36
CA LEU A 15 1.37 22.48 19.92
C LEU A 15 0.79 23.73 19.23
N LYS A 16 -0.25 23.57 18.41
CA LYS A 16 -0.98 24.72 17.82
C LYS A 16 -1.47 25.66 18.89
N ASP A 17 -2.17 25.11 19.92
CA ASP A 17 -2.75 25.91 20.97
C ASP A 17 -1.72 26.59 21.85
N ALA A 18 -0.60 25.91 22.18
CA ALA A 18 0.45 26.42 23.03
C ALA A 18 1.34 27.50 22.35
N PHE A 19 1.59 27.35 21.05
CA PHE A 19 2.54 28.20 20.32
C PHE A 19 1.88 29.08 19.24
N HIS A 20 0.57 29.01 19.06
CA HIS A 20 -0.20 29.75 18.05
C HIS A 20 0.33 29.58 16.61
N ILE A 21 0.77 28.37 16.26
CA ILE A 21 1.34 28.06 14.95
C ILE A 21 0.35 27.22 14.11
N PRO A 22 0.28 27.43 12.78
CA PRO A 22 -0.66 26.71 11.93
C PRO A 22 -0.29 25.24 11.80
N ILE A 23 -1.31 24.41 11.50
CA ILE A 23 -1.17 23.00 11.14
C ILE A 23 -1.41 22.85 9.65
N VAL A 24 -0.51 22.13 8.95
CA VAL A 24 -0.79 21.47 7.68
C VAL A 24 -0.94 19.98 7.97
N ALA A 25 -2.05 19.40 7.58
CA ALA A 25 -2.30 17.96 7.76
C ALA A 25 -2.21 17.22 6.44
N THR A 26 -1.45 16.12 6.39
CA THR A 26 -1.49 15.19 5.27
C THR A 26 -2.25 13.95 5.67
N ILE A 27 -3.30 13.61 4.91
CA ILE A 27 -4.10 12.40 5.09
C ILE A 27 -3.76 11.42 3.96
N HIS A 28 -3.15 10.29 4.33
CA HIS A 28 -2.73 9.27 3.38
C HIS A 28 -3.83 8.26 3.07
N ALA A 29 -4.71 7.98 4.04
CA ALA A 29 -5.91 7.19 3.89
C ALA A 29 -6.84 7.47 5.08
N THR A 30 -8.15 7.31 4.89
CA THR A 30 -9.13 7.39 5.98
C THR A 30 -9.42 6.02 6.57
N GLU A 31 -9.85 5.95 7.82
CA GLU A 31 -10.28 4.70 8.44
C GLU A 31 -11.51 4.12 7.73
N ALA A 32 -12.45 4.99 7.36
CA ALA A 32 -13.63 4.60 6.58
C ALA A 32 -13.26 4.03 5.21
N GLY A 33 -12.26 4.62 4.52
CA GLY A 33 -11.79 4.14 3.22
C GLY A 33 -11.06 2.79 3.30
N ARG A 34 -10.27 2.58 4.37
CA ARG A 34 -9.56 1.31 4.59
C ARG A 34 -10.50 0.13 4.81
N ASN A 35 -11.61 0.35 5.49
CA ASN A 35 -12.52 -0.69 5.95
C ASN A 35 -13.88 -0.70 5.22
N SER A 36 -14.03 0.08 4.14
CA SER A 36 -15.30 0.25 3.42
C SER A 36 -16.45 0.71 4.33
N GLY A 37 -16.13 1.52 5.35
CA GLY A 37 -17.06 2.03 6.36
C GLY A 37 -16.46 2.02 7.76
N ILE A 38 -17.30 2.34 8.76
CA ILE A 38 -16.95 2.31 10.19
C ILE A 38 -17.83 1.24 10.83
N HIS A 39 -17.21 0.21 11.41
CA HIS A 39 -17.89 -1.00 11.87
C HIS A 39 -17.79 -1.23 13.39
N ASP A 40 -16.82 -0.57 14.07
CA ASP A 40 -16.61 -0.72 15.51
C ASP A 40 -16.23 0.60 16.19
N GLU A 41 -16.15 0.59 17.52
CA GLU A 41 -15.83 1.77 18.34
C GLU A 41 -14.39 2.26 18.15
N VAL A 42 -13.43 1.37 17.86
CA VAL A 42 -12.04 1.75 17.61
C VAL A 42 -11.94 2.51 16.29
N GLN A 43 -12.58 2.01 15.25
CA GLN A 43 -12.66 2.68 13.95
C GLN A 43 -13.37 4.03 14.05
N ARG A 44 -14.43 4.11 14.86
CA ARG A 44 -15.12 5.37 15.14
C ARG A 44 -14.19 6.39 15.79
N TYR A 45 -13.46 5.97 16.83
CA TYR A 45 -12.47 6.83 17.48
C TYR A 45 -11.40 7.33 16.51
N ILE A 46 -10.90 6.46 15.63
CA ILE A 46 -9.91 6.83 14.60
C ILE A 46 -10.52 7.85 13.63
N ASN A 47 -11.70 7.58 13.10
CA ASN A 47 -12.42 8.47 12.19
C ASN A 47 -12.67 9.86 12.79
N ASP A 48 -13.10 9.91 14.05
CA ASP A 48 -13.34 11.18 14.76
C ASP A 48 -12.03 11.95 15.00
N THR A 49 -10.94 11.23 15.19
CA THR A 49 -9.60 11.83 15.34
C THR A 49 -9.04 12.33 14.00
N GLU A 50 -9.33 11.64 12.90
CA GLU A 50 -9.03 12.11 11.52
C GLU A 50 -9.82 13.39 11.24
N TRP A 51 -11.12 13.40 11.58
CA TRP A 51 -11.96 14.60 11.48
C TRP A 51 -11.38 15.76 12.31
N LEU A 52 -11.03 15.54 13.59
CA LEU A 52 -10.44 16.56 14.45
C LEU A 52 -9.18 17.15 13.84
N LEU A 53 -8.24 16.31 13.36
CA LEU A 53 -7.00 16.78 12.75
C LEU A 53 -7.27 17.65 11.53
N THR A 54 -8.17 17.21 10.65
CA THR A 54 -8.50 17.94 9.43
C THR A 54 -9.28 19.23 9.72
N TYR A 55 -10.09 19.26 10.77
CA TYR A 55 -10.78 20.46 11.24
C TYR A 55 -9.80 21.50 11.78
N GLU A 56 -8.87 21.09 12.66
CA GLU A 56 -7.85 21.95 13.29
C GLU A 56 -6.79 22.45 12.30
N ALA A 57 -6.53 21.74 11.23
CA ALA A 57 -5.56 22.13 10.22
C ALA A 57 -5.99 23.41 9.48
N THR A 58 -5.04 24.25 9.14
CA THR A 58 -5.23 25.40 8.24
C THR A 58 -5.39 24.90 6.80
N GLU A 59 -4.55 23.96 6.40
CA GLU A 59 -4.55 23.32 5.08
C GLU A 59 -4.48 21.80 5.23
N VAL A 60 -5.15 21.10 4.33
CA VAL A 60 -5.13 19.64 4.25
C VAL A 60 -4.53 19.21 2.93
N ILE A 61 -3.57 18.30 2.97
CA ILE A 61 -2.95 17.68 1.80
C ILE A 61 -3.47 16.25 1.66
N VAL A 62 -3.84 15.89 0.46
CA VAL A 62 -4.18 14.52 0.06
C VAL A 62 -3.42 14.13 -1.21
N ASN A 63 -3.23 12.83 -1.45
CA ASN A 63 -2.42 12.34 -2.56
C ASN A 63 -3.21 12.06 -3.85
N SER A 64 -4.53 12.23 -3.86
CA SER A 64 -5.37 12.03 -5.05
C SER A 64 -6.67 12.83 -5.00
N ASN A 65 -7.28 13.04 -6.17
CA ASN A 65 -8.63 13.61 -6.26
C ASN A 65 -9.70 12.70 -5.60
N TYR A 66 -9.49 11.38 -5.62
CA TYR A 66 -10.35 10.44 -4.91
C TYR A 66 -10.39 10.78 -3.41
N MET A 67 -9.22 10.91 -2.78
CA MET A 67 -9.11 11.27 -1.36
C MET A 67 -9.69 12.65 -1.06
N LYS A 68 -9.52 13.62 -1.97
CA LYS A 68 -10.14 14.95 -1.83
C LYS A 68 -11.67 14.84 -1.73
N ASN A 69 -12.28 14.11 -2.65
CA ASN A 69 -13.74 13.89 -2.67
C ASN A 69 -14.20 13.08 -1.45
N GLU A 70 -13.37 12.11 -1.00
CA GLU A 70 -13.66 11.31 0.19
C GLU A 70 -13.69 12.16 1.45
N LEU A 71 -12.70 13.03 1.69
CA LEU A 71 -12.67 13.91 2.86
C LEU A 71 -13.83 14.92 2.86
N GLN A 72 -14.21 15.43 1.68
CA GLN A 72 -15.40 16.28 1.59
C GLN A 72 -16.66 15.53 2.00
N ARG A 73 -16.83 14.31 1.50
CA ARG A 73 -18.01 13.49 1.79
C ARG A 73 -18.07 13.06 3.25
N LEU A 74 -16.93 12.65 3.84
CA LEU A 74 -16.86 12.12 5.20
C LEU A 74 -16.88 13.23 6.25
N PHE A 75 -16.13 14.31 6.02
CA PHE A 75 -15.86 15.32 7.05
C PHE A 75 -16.44 16.69 6.74
N GLY A 76 -17.08 16.87 5.58
CA GLY A 76 -17.66 18.15 5.19
C GLY A 76 -16.66 19.29 5.02
N LEU A 77 -15.38 18.99 4.73
CA LEU A 77 -14.36 20.01 4.61
C LEU A 77 -14.57 20.93 3.41
N PRO A 78 -14.29 22.25 3.54
CA PRO A 78 -14.29 23.16 2.40
C PRO A 78 -13.34 22.70 1.28
N PHE A 79 -13.77 22.83 0.05
CA PHE A 79 -13.00 22.34 -1.11
C PHE A 79 -11.64 23.02 -1.26
N GLU A 80 -11.61 24.32 -0.97
CA GLU A 80 -10.42 25.17 -1.00
C GLU A 80 -9.39 24.80 0.07
N LYS A 81 -9.82 24.19 1.18
CA LYS A 81 -8.92 23.71 2.24
C LYS A 81 -8.11 22.49 1.87
N ILE A 82 -8.54 21.74 0.82
CA ILE A 82 -7.95 20.46 0.47
C ILE A 82 -7.11 20.58 -0.81
N ASN A 83 -5.82 20.37 -0.65
CA ASN A 83 -4.83 20.42 -1.72
C ASN A 83 -4.44 19.00 -2.16
N VAL A 84 -4.43 18.74 -3.46
CA VAL A 84 -4.00 17.45 -4.02
C VAL A 84 -2.52 17.53 -4.37
N ILE A 85 -1.68 16.80 -3.63
CA ILE A 85 -0.24 16.68 -3.89
C ILE A 85 0.10 15.19 -3.96
N PRO A 86 0.25 14.63 -5.17
CA PRO A 86 0.58 13.21 -5.33
C PRO A 86 1.90 12.83 -4.67
N ASN A 87 1.98 11.61 -4.15
CA ASN A 87 3.24 11.09 -3.62
C ASN A 87 4.30 10.97 -4.72
N GLY A 88 5.52 11.37 -4.40
CA GLY A 88 6.68 11.21 -5.26
C GLY A 88 7.44 9.91 -4.99
N VAL A 89 8.22 9.48 -5.99
CA VAL A 89 9.15 8.37 -5.87
C VAL A 89 10.56 8.85 -6.16
N ASN A 90 11.52 8.47 -5.32
CA ASN A 90 12.93 8.74 -5.58
C ASN A 90 13.44 7.76 -6.66
N LEU A 91 13.50 8.23 -7.91
CA LEU A 91 13.93 7.43 -9.04
C LEU A 91 15.42 7.08 -9.02
N THR A 92 16.26 7.76 -8.21
CA THR A 92 17.70 7.47 -8.15
C THR A 92 17.98 6.05 -7.65
N LEU A 93 17.07 5.48 -6.85
CA LEU A 93 17.17 4.09 -6.37
C LEU A 93 16.98 3.05 -7.49
N TYR A 94 16.40 3.45 -8.60
CA TYR A 94 16.03 2.56 -9.72
C TYR A 94 16.85 2.87 -10.99
N ASN A 95 17.47 4.06 -11.05
CA ASN A 95 18.31 4.46 -12.19
C ASN A 95 19.59 3.64 -12.22
N GLY A 96 19.96 3.16 -13.41
CA GLY A 96 21.16 2.35 -13.62
C GLY A 96 21.08 0.91 -13.07
N VAL A 97 19.93 0.50 -12.49
CA VAL A 97 19.71 -0.90 -12.11
C VAL A 97 19.35 -1.67 -13.36
N GLU A 98 20.22 -2.58 -13.78
CA GLU A 98 19.94 -3.51 -14.89
C GLU A 98 19.25 -4.78 -14.37
N ARG A 99 18.73 -5.59 -15.32
CA ARG A 99 18.13 -6.88 -15.01
C ARG A 99 19.23 -7.87 -14.57
N ASP A 100 19.21 -8.23 -13.29
CA ASP A 100 20.16 -9.16 -12.69
C ASP A 100 19.64 -10.60 -12.85
N TYR A 101 20.18 -11.32 -13.83
CA TYR A 101 19.74 -12.69 -14.15
C TYR A 101 20.13 -13.70 -13.05
N GLU A 102 21.23 -13.52 -12.33
CA GLU A 102 21.61 -14.40 -11.22
C GLU A 102 20.64 -14.21 -10.04
N PHE A 103 20.30 -12.96 -9.71
CA PHE A 103 19.29 -12.65 -8.72
C PHE A 103 17.92 -13.22 -9.13
N ARG A 104 17.54 -13.08 -10.40
CA ARG A 104 16.28 -13.57 -10.94
C ARG A 104 16.15 -15.10 -10.83
N ARG A 105 17.23 -15.84 -11.11
CA ARG A 105 17.26 -17.32 -11.07
C ARG A 105 17.05 -17.90 -9.68
N GLN A 106 17.18 -17.11 -8.61
CA GLN A 106 16.81 -17.51 -7.25
C GLN A 106 15.30 -17.74 -7.09
N TYR A 107 14.49 -17.16 -7.99
CA TYR A 107 13.03 -17.14 -7.88
C TYR A 107 12.31 -17.80 -9.05
N ALA A 108 12.85 -17.75 -10.24
CA ALA A 108 12.23 -18.27 -11.45
C ALA A 108 13.28 -18.74 -12.47
N ALA A 109 12.97 -19.79 -13.22
CA ALA A 109 13.77 -20.23 -14.35
C ALA A 109 13.78 -19.19 -15.49
N ASP A 110 14.75 -19.28 -16.40
CA ASP A 110 14.94 -18.26 -17.46
C ASP A 110 13.74 -18.18 -18.43
N ASN A 111 13.03 -19.29 -18.66
CA ASN A 111 11.82 -19.36 -19.49
C ASN A 111 10.56 -18.89 -18.74
N GLU A 112 10.55 -18.87 -17.41
CA GLU A 112 9.38 -18.47 -16.64
C GLU A 112 9.19 -16.95 -16.65
N LYS A 113 7.94 -16.46 -16.67
CA LYS A 113 7.56 -15.05 -16.55
C LYS A 113 7.17 -14.74 -15.12
N ILE A 114 7.77 -13.70 -14.56
CA ILE A 114 7.54 -13.28 -13.19
C ILE A 114 6.38 -12.29 -13.15
N ILE A 115 5.32 -12.68 -12.46
CA ILE A 115 4.27 -11.78 -11.97
C ILE A 115 4.68 -11.41 -10.55
N LEU A 116 4.93 -10.13 -10.29
CA LEU A 116 5.37 -9.63 -9.00
C LEU A 116 4.23 -8.95 -8.26
N PHE A 117 3.95 -9.41 -7.06
CA PHE A 117 3.23 -8.63 -6.05
C PHE A 117 4.22 -8.16 -4.98
N MET A 118 4.14 -6.88 -4.60
CA MET A 118 4.99 -6.33 -3.54
C MET A 118 4.18 -5.45 -2.59
N GLY A 119 4.12 -5.85 -1.31
CA GLY A 119 3.36 -5.10 -0.32
C GLY A 119 3.22 -5.83 1.01
N ARG A 120 2.50 -5.19 1.96
CA ARG A 120 2.10 -5.88 3.20
C ARG A 120 1.10 -6.98 2.86
N LEU A 121 1.23 -8.13 3.51
CA LEU A 121 0.32 -9.26 3.32
C LEU A 121 -0.85 -9.14 4.31
N VAL A 122 -1.77 -8.24 3.96
CA VAL A 122 -2.98 -7.91 4.71
C VAL A 122 -4.17 -7.90 3.75
N TYR A 123 -5.37 -8.11 4.27
CA TYR A 123 -6.58 -8.34 3.48
C TYR A 123 -6.85 -7.24 2.45
N GLU A 124 -6.69 -5.98 2.84
CA GLU A 124 -6.96 -4.81 1.99
C GLU A 124 -5.99 -4.66 0.80
N LYS A 125 -4.89 -5.42 0.77
CA LYS A 125 -3.94 -5.44 -0.36
C LYS A 125 -4.33 -6.42 -1.47
N GLY A 126 -5.34 -7.26 -1.26
CA GLY A 126 -5.96 -8.05 -2.31
C GLY A 126 -5.11 -9.19 -2.88
N ILE A 127 -3.98 -9.57 -2.26
CA ILE A 127 -3.09 -10.62 -2.77
C ILE A 127 -3.81 -11.98 -2.89
N GLN A 128 -4.78 -12.27 -2.04
CA GLN A 128 -5.62 -13.47 -2.12
C GLN A 128 -6.32 -13.60 -3.48
N HIS A 129 -6.70 -12.48 -4.09
CA HIS A 129 -7.34 -12.47 -5.41
C HIS A 129 -6.33 -12.74 -6.54
N VAL A 130 -5.08 -12.27 -6.39
CA VAL A 130 -4.02 -12.58 -7.35
C VAL A 130 -3.70 -14.07 -7.33
N ILE A 131 -3.59 -14.68 -6.14
CA ILE A 131 -3.41 -16.12 -5.98
C ILE A 131 -4.60 -16.89 -6.61
N ALA A 132 -5.83 -16.46 -6.34
CA ALA A 132 -7.03 -17.08 -6.90
C ALA A 132 -7.08 -17.01 -8.45
N ALA A 133 -6.47 -16.00 -9.06
CA ALA A 133 -6.39 -15.88 -10.52
C ALA A 133 -5.31 -16.78 -11.16
N MET A 134 -4.33 -17.27 -10.40
CA MET A 134 -3.18 -18.02 -10.93
C MET A 134 -3.58 -19.28 -11.73
N PRO A 135 -4.54 -20.12 -11.34
CA PRO A 135 -4.91 -21.28 -12.14
C PRO A 135 -5.38 -20.90 -13.55
N LYS A 136 -6.15 -19.81 -13.66
CA LYS A 136 -6.60 -19.30 -14.97
C LYS A 136 -5.43 -18.74 -15.78
N ILE A 137 -4.48 -18.07 -15.15
CA ILE A 137 -3.26 -17.57 -15.80
C ILE A 137 -2.44 -18.75 -16.31
N LEU A 138 -2.22 -19.77 -15.47
CA LEU A 138 -1.43 -20.96 -15.81
C LEU A 138 -2.06 -21.83 -16.91
N SER A 139 -3.38 -21.82 -17.05
CA SER A 139 -4.05 -22.51 -18.16
C SER A 139 -3.77 -21.87 -19.53
N GLY A 140 -3.56 -20.55 -19.57
CA GLY A 140 -3.20 -19.81 -20.78
C GLY A 140 -1.70 -19.59 -20.95
N TYR A 141 -0.96 -19.56 -19.86
CA TYR A 141 0.47 -19.30 -19.84
C TYR A 141 1.19 -20.18 -18.81
N HIS A 142 1.63 -21.34 -19.24
CA HIS A 142 2.24 -22.39 -18.42
C HIS A 142 3.47 -21.94 -17.62
N ASP A 143 4.26 -21.03 -18.20
CA ASP A 143 5.53 -20.56 -17.67
C ASP A 143 5.38 -19.27 -16.82
N ALA A 144 4.17 -18.97 -16.35
CA ALA A 144 3.96 -17.92 -15.37
C ALA A 144 4.40 -18.37 -13.96
N LYS A 145 4.98 -17.46 -13.19
CA LYS A 145 5.34 -17.65 -11.78
C LYS A 145 5.01 -16.40 -10.98
N LEU A 146 4.30 -16.57 -9.87
CA LEU A 146 3.95 -15.48 -8.97
C LEU A 146 5.02 -15.36 -7.88
N ILE A 147 5.61 -14.19 -7.76
CA ILE A 147 6.54 -13.84 -6.68
C ILE A 147 5.85 -12.86 -5.75
N ILE A 148 5.72 -13.23 -4.49
CA ILE A 148 5.06 -12.44 -3.45
C ILE A 148 6.13 -11.91 -2.50
N ALA A 149 6.39 -10.60 -2.57
CA ALA A 149 7.38 -9.93 -1.74
C ALA A 149 6.69 -9.10 -0.64
N GLY A 150 6.96 -9.46 0.60
CA GLY A 150 6.43 -8.76 1.77
C GLY A 150 6.19 -9.67 2.97
N LYS A 151 5.68 -9.04 4.04
CA LYS A 151 5.26 -9.71 5.28
C LYS A 151 3.91 -9.17 5.72
N GLY A 152 3.16 -9.94 6.50
CA GLY A 152 1.88 -9.54 7.08
C GLY A 152 1.14 -10.71 7.71
N GLY A 153 0.03 -10.40 8.37
CA GLY A 153 -0.74 -11.39 9.13
C GLY A 153 -1.36 -12.50 8.29
N MET A 154 -1.57 -12.26 6.99
CA MET A 154 -2.14 -13.27 6.08
C MET A 154 -1.13 -14.28 5.53
N MET A 155 0.15 -14.24 5.92
CA MET A 155 1.19 -15.09 5.31
C MET A 155 0.82 -16.58 5.32
N ASP A 156 0.34 -17.09 6.44
CA ASP A 156 0.05 -18.51 6.58
C ASP A 156 -1.23 -18.90 5.83
N GLU A 157 -2.27 -18.08 5.91
CA GLU A 157 -3.51 -18.25 5.14
C GLU A 157 -3.25 -18.26 3.62
N LEU A 158 -2.41 -17.35 3.13
CA LEU A 158 -2.03 -17.29 1.71
C LEU A 158 -1.24 -18.52 1.26
N LYS A 159 -0.37 -19.06 2.11
CA LYS A 159 0.33 -20.33 1.83
C LYS A 159 -0.63 -21.51 1.79
N GLU A 160 -1.58 -21.58 2.73
CA GLU A 160 -2.64 -22.61 2.73
C GLU A 160 -3.48 -22.51 1.45
N GLN A 161 -3.88 -21.32 1.03
CA GLN A 161 -4.60 -21.09 -0.23
C GLN A 161 -3.81 -21.64 -1.43
N VAL A 162 -2.52 -21.30 -1.52
CA VAL A 162 -1.62 -21.80 -2.59
C VAL A 162 -1.54 -23.33 -2.62
N GLN A 163 -1.43 -23.97 -1.44
CA GLN A 163 -1.40 -25.44 -1.31
C GLN A 163 -2.74 -26.06 -1.72
N ALA A 164 -3.86 -25.53 -1.23
CA ALA A 164 -5.19 -26.01 -1.55
C ALA A 164 -5.52 -25.93 -3.04
N MET A 165 -4.95 -24.95 -3.74
CA MET A 165 -5.11 -24.77 -5.18
C MET A 165 -4.13 -25.61 -6.02
N GLY A 166 -3.19 -26.33 -5.41
CA GLY A 166 -2.22 -27.18 -6.10
C GLY A 166 -1.18 -26.40 -6.93
N ILE A 167 -0.95 -25.12 -6.62
CA ILE A 167 -0.06 -24.22 -7.38
C ILE A 167 1.24 -23.87 -6.64
N ALA A 168 1.60 -24.60 -5.61
CA ALA A 168 2.76 -24.30 -4.76
C ALA A 168 4.07 -24.15 -5.53
N GLN A 169 4.28 -24.90 -6.61
CA GLN A 169 5.48 -24.81 -7.45
C GLN A 169 5.52 -23.52 -8.31
N LYS A 170 4.40 -22.82 -8.44
CA LYS A 170 4.25 -21.60 -9.26
C LYS A 170 4.14 -20.32 -8.43
N VAL A 171 4.21 -20.42 -7.10
CA VAL A 171 4.13 -19.28 -6.18
C VAL A 171 5.32 -19.29 -5.22
N TYR A 172 6.03 -18.17 -5.13
CA TYR A 172 7.17 -18.03 -4.24
C TYR A 172 7.00 -16.83 -3.31
N PHE A 173 7.13 -17.04 -2.01
CA PHE A 173 7.09 -16.01 -0.97
C PHE A 173 8.52 -15.62 -0.58
N THR A 174 8.94 -14.39 -0.92
CA THR A 174 10.31 -13.94 -0.61
C THR A 174 10.48 -13.49 0.84
N GLY A 175 9.38 -13.14 1.52
CA GLY A 175 9.42 -12.38 2.75
C GLY A 175 9.82 -10.91 2.49
N TYR A 176 10.40 -10.27 3.49
CA TYR A 176 10.84 -8.88 3.39
C TYR A 176 12.06 -8.73 2.47
N LEU A 177 12.01 -7.76 1.56
CA LEU A 177 13.12 -7.35 0.72
C LEU A 177 13.61 -5.97 1.14
N ASN A 178 14.94 -5.77 1.21
CA ASN A 178 15.51 -4.43 1.42
C ASN A 178 15.44 -3.59 0.14
N SER A 179 15.68 -2.27 0.24
CA SER A 179 15.52 -1.34 -0.89
C SER A 179 16.32 -1.71 -2.14
N LYS A 180 17.54 -2.29 -1.99
CA LYS A 180 18.36 -2.73 -3.13
C LYS A 180 17.74 -3.96 -3.80
N GLN A 181 17.25 -4.92 -3.01
CA GLN A 181 16.56 -6.12 -3.52
C GLN A 181 15.23 -5.75 -4.17
N VAL A 182 14.50 -4.78 -3.62
CA VAL A 182 13.27 -4.23 -4.23
C VAL A 182 13.55 -3.70 -5.63
N ALA A 183 14.59 -2.86 -5.80
CA ALA A 183 14.96 -2.30 -7.09
C ALA A 183 15.33 -3.41 -8.12
N LYS A 184 16.12 -4.40 -7.70
CA LYS A 184 16.45 -5.57 -8.53
C LYS A 184 15.20 -6.38 -8.90
N MET A 185 14.30 -6.63 -7.94
CA MET A 185 13.09 -7.43 -8.17
C MET A 185 12.16 -6.76 -9.19
N TYR A 186 11.96 -5.44 -9.13
CA TYR A 186 11.19 -4.71 -10.14
C TYR A 186 11.80 -4.83 -11.54
N LYS A 187 13.15 -4.83 -11.66
CA LYS A 187 13.84 -5.03 -12.95
C LYS A 187 13.77 -6.48 -13.46
N CYS A 188 13.64 -7.44 -12.55
CA CYS A 188 13.52 -8.86 -12.89
C CYS A 188 12.07 -9.28 -13.22
N ALA A 189 11.09 -8.56 -12.74
CA ALA A 189 9.68 -8.83 -13.02
C ALA A 189 9.33 -8.55 -14.49
N ASP A 190 8.41 -9.33 -15.03
CA ASP A 190 7.81 -9.11 -16.34
C ASP A 190 6.51 -8.31 -16.22
N VAL A 191 5.76 -8.52 -15.12
CA VAL A 191 4.52 -7.79 -14.77
C VAL A 191 4.50 -7.53 -13.27
N ALA A 192 4.07 -6.33 -12.84
CA ALA A 192 3.77 -6.03 -11.44
C ALA A 192 2.26 -5.86 -11.24
N VAL A 193 1.76 -6.35 -10.09
CA VAL A 193 0.35 -6.28 -9.69
C VAL A 193 0.28 -5.53 -8.35
N PHE A 194 -0.67 -4.57 -8.26
CA PHE A 194 -0.88 -3.71 -7.10
C PHE A 194 -2.34 -3.72 -6.64
#